data_3d90f133e42c4dd3be4f75d691198f99
#
_entry.id   3d90f133e42c4dd3be4f75d691198f99
#
_cell.length_a   1.000
_cell.length_b   1.000
_cell.length_c   1.000
_cell.angle_alpha   90.00
_cell.angle_beta   90.00
_cell.angle_gamma   90.00
#
_symmetry.space_group_name_H-M   'P 1'
#
loop_
_entity.id
_entity.type
_entity.pdbx_description
1 polymer ?
#
loop_
_entity_poly.entity_id
_entity_poly.type
_entity_poly.pdbx_seq_one_letter_code
_entity_poly.pdbx_strand_id
1 'polypeptide(L)'
;MTATIRATPKTNYLNNRDILKEIHLSKNTYCAFRDPTIDHQFDIILPSVSKINQKTIAEARRNRADRLKREGTIVDPKKIPNTDIVFRITCWEHIPMAAKKVTKAEAKKRKLEDLLELDDVTEDPLADLVEEPVLSPTHMRVNFPPFWHYRIDDNKVPFLVGKSHWRGTLDGGEFCKDHGKMTRTLANMFMKLCERYATRSNWRGYTYNEEMRGQALLQLSQIGLQFDESKSQNPFAYYTAAITNSFTRILNIEKKNQNIRDDILEMNGLNPSWTRQNSGKHSMAAMSGPVVSSLDE
;
A
#
# COMPACT_ATOMS: atom_id res chain seq x y z
N MET A 1 51.88 -12.44 -15.60
CA MET A 1 51.01 -12.33 -14.43
C MET A 1 49.65 -11.77 -14.87
N THR A 2 48.65 -12.62 -15.08
CA THR A 2 47.32 -12.23 -15.53
C THR A 2 46.50 -11.85 -14.31
N ALA A 3 46.16 -10.57 -14.16
CA ALA A 3 45.29 -10.07 -13.10
C ALA A 3 43.87 -10.59 -13.30
N THR A 4 43.41 -11.47 -12.41
CA THR A 4 42.04 -11.95 -12.38
C THR A 4 41.14 -10.80 -11.92
N ILE A 5 40.37 -10.24 -12.85
CA ILE A 5 39.35 -9.22 -12.54
C ILE A 5 38.27 -9.95 -11.72
N ARG A 6 38.25 -9.71 -10.39
CA ARG A 6 37.15 -10.14 -9.54
C ARG A 6 35.88 -9.45 -10.00
N ALA A 7 34.95 -10.24 -10.54
CA ALA A 7 33.62 -9.75 -10.87
C ALA A 7 32.96 -9.16 -9.59
N THR A 8 32.56 -7.89 -9.65
CA THR A 8 31.81 -7.26 -8.57
C THR A 8 30.53 -8.05 -8.35
N PRO A 9 30.20 -8.42 -7.09
CA PRO A 9 28.99 -9.19 -6.82
C PRO A 9 27.77 -8.42 -7.34
N LYS A 10 26.93 -9.06 -8.14
CA LYS A 10 25.67 -8.49 -8.64
C LYS A 10 24.81 -8.08 -7.47
N THR A 11 24.67 -6.78 -7.24
CA THR A 11 23.84 -6.24 -6.17
C THR A 11 22.41 -6.69 -6.38
N ASN A 12 21.85 -7.44 -5.44
CA ASN A 12 20.46 -7.86 -5.50
C ASN A 12 19.56 -6.70 -5.05
N TYR A 13 19.15 -5.85 -6.00
CA TYR A 13 18.31 -4.66 -5.75
C TYR A 13 16.89 -4.97 -5.24
N LEU A 14 16.55 -6.23 -5.00
CA LEU A 14 15.23 -6.68 -4.54
C LEU A 14 15.28 -7.29 -3.14
N ASN A 15 16.26 -6.90 -2.35
CA ASN A 15 16.36 -7.26 -0.95
C ASN A 15 15.39 -6.40 -0.13
N ASN A 16 14.68 -6.98 0.85
CA ASN A 16 13.77 -6.27 1.76
C ASN A 16 14.40 -5.04 2.40
N ARG A 17 15.66 -5.14 2.80
CA ARG A 17 16.40 -4.06 3.45
C ARG A 17 16.62 -2.87 2.52
N ASP A 18 16.99 -3.12 1.28
CA ASP A 18 17.24 -2.05 0.31
C ASP A 18 15.92 -1.38 -0.10
N ILE A 19 14.85 -2.17 -0.21
CA ILE A 19 13.50 -1.64 -0.45
C ILE A 19 13.05 -0.76 0.72
N LEU A 20 13.22 -1.20 1.98
CA LEU A 20 12.88 -0.41 3.17
C LEU A 20 13.66 0.91 3.21
N LYS A 21 14.97 0.88 2.91
CA LYS A 21 15.80 2.07 2.85
C LYS A 21 15.25 3.09 1.83
N GLU A 22 14.89 2.63 0.64
CA GLU A 22 14.35 3.49 -0.42
C GLU A 22 12.93 3.99 -0.10
N ILE A 23 12.11 3.20 0.60
CA ILE A 23 10.82 3.66 1.13
C ILE A 23 11.04 4.81 2.12
N HIS A 24 11.98 4.66 3.07
CA HIS A 24 12.28 5.71 4.05
C HIS A 24 12.79 6.98 3.37
N LEU A 25 13.73 6.86 2.43
CA LEU A 25 14.23 8.00 1.66
C LEU A 25 13.10 8.70 0.89
N SER A 26 12.20 7.94 0.29
CA SER A 26 11.04 8.50 -0.42
C SER A 26 10.08 9.20 0.54
N LYS A 27 9.73 8.59 1.69
CA LYS A 27 8.86 9.20 2.70
C LYS A 27 9.46 10.49 3.28
N ASN A 28 10.78 10.54 3.47
CA ASN A 28 11.48 11.72 3.98
C ASN A 28 11.31 12.95 3.07
N THR A 29 11.09 12.77 1.76
CA THR A 29 10.82 13.90 0.85
C THR A 29 9.51 14.63 1.14
N TYR A 30 8.60 13.99 1.90
CA TYR A 30 7.32 14.56 2.33
C TYR A 30 7.36 15.13 3.75
N CYS A 31 8.54 15.17 4.36
CA CYS A 31 8.70 15.54 5.76
C CYS A 31 9.43 16.87 5.91
N ALA A 32 9.06 17.62 6.96
CA ALA A 32 9.87 18.72 7.47
C ALA A 32 10.62 18.23 8.72
N PHE A 33 11.91 18.53 8.79
CA PHE A 33 12.79 18.21 9.92
C PHE A 33 13.44 19.47 10.46
N ARG A 34 13.77 19.47 11.77
CA ARG A 34 14.52 20.56 12.39
C ARG A 34 15.95 20.56 11.87
N ASP A 35 16.60 19.40 11.87
CA ASP A 35 17.89 19.16 11.23
C ASP A 35 17.74 18.01 10.21
N PRO A 36 17.68 18.34 8.90
CA PRO A 36 17.53 17.32 7.85
C PRO A 36 18.67 16.31 7.78
N THR A 37 19.83 16.59 8.37
CA THR A 37 21.00 15.69 8.33
C THR A 37 20.91 14.58 9.38
N ILE A 38 20.30 14.86 10.52
CA ILE A 38 20.24 13.97 11.68
C ILE A 38 18.84 13.39 11.88
N ASP A 39 17.81 14.23 11.83
CA ASP A 39 16.44 13.91 12.25
C ASP A 39 15.65 13.10 11.21
N HIS A 40 16.19 12.91 9.99
CA HIS A 40 15.56 12.14 8.91
C HIS A 40 15.56 10.62 9.18
N GLN A 41 16.47 10.12 10.01
CA GLN A 41 16.56 8.72 10.38
C GLN A 41 15.90 8.48 11.74
N PHE A 42 15.28 7.33 11.92
CA PHE A 42 14.72 6.92 13.20
C PHE A 42 15.33 5.62 13.68
N ASP A 43 15.30 5.40 14.99
CA ASP A 43 15.90 4.24 15.63
C ASP A 43 14.85 3.23 16.10
N ILE A 44 13.64 3.70 16.43
CA ILE A 44 12.52 2.85 16.87
C ILE A 44 11.19 3.51 16.50
N ILE A 45 10.15 2.69 16.28
CA ILE A 45 8.76 3.13 16.06
C ILE A 45 7.97 2.85 17.33
N LEU A 46 7.29 3.84 17.85
CA LEU A 46 6.46 3.75 19.05
C LEU A 46 5.01 4.20 18.76
N PRO A 47 4.02 3.64 19.46
CA PRO A 47 2.62 4.02 19.27
C PRO A 47 2.29 5.40 19.88
N SER A 48 3.01 5.85 20.90
CA SER A 48 2.80 7.15 21.56
C SER A 48 4.06 7.64 22.26
N VAL A 49 4.11 8.95 22.55
CA VAL A 49 5.20 9.60 23.31
C VAL A 49 5.34 9.00 24.71
N SER A 50 4.24 8.65 25.37
CA SER A 50 4.21 8.06 26.72
C SER A 50 4.93 6.70 26.80
N LYS A 51 5.17 6.03 25.68
CA LYS A 51 5.92 4.77 25.62
C LYS A 51 7.44 4.95 25.58
N ILE A 52 7.93 6.18 25.58
CA ILE A 52 9.35 6.48 25.70
C ILE A 52 9.77 6.20 27.14
N ASN A 53 10.48 5.09 27.35
CA ASN A 53 10.97 4.65 28.66
C ASN A 53 12.39 4.09 28.55
N GLN A 54 13.01 3.73 29.67
CA GLN A 54 14.38 3.22 29.68
C GLN A 54 14.58 1.97 28.81
N LYS A 55 13.56 1.10 28.68
CA LYS A 55 13.64 -0.12 27.86
C LYS A 55 13.65 0.25 26.39
N THR A 56 12.74 1.12 25.94
CA THR A 56 12.66 1.57 24.54
C THR A 56 13.87 2.41 24.14
N ILE A 57 14.45 3.20 25.05
CA ILE A 57 15.70 3.91 24.83
C ILE A 57 16.88 2.93 24.64
N ALA A 58 16.96 1.89 25.47
CA ALA A 58 18.00 0.87 25.34
C ALA A 58 17.88 0.06 24.03
N GLU A 59 16.66 -0.23 23.61
CA GLU A 59 16.37 -0.87 22.32
C GLU A 59 16.75 0.04 21.14
N ALA A 60 16.36 1.30 21.18
CA ALA A 60 16.71 2.29 20.16
C ALA A 60 18.23 2.47 20.02
N ARG A 61 18.97 2.47 21.12
CA ARG A 61 20.46 2.46 21.09
C ARG A 61 21.04 1.25 20.39
N ARG A 62 20.49 0.05 20.62
CA ARG A 62 20.91 -1.19 19.92
C ARG A 62 20.64 -1.07 18.43
N ASN A 63 19.43 -0.64 18.05
CA ASN A 63 19.04 -0.48 16.65
C ASN A 63 19.95 0.54 15.93
N ARG A 64 20.31 1.64 16.61
CA ARG A 64 21.25 2.63 16.08
C ARG A 64 22.66 2.06 15.94
N ALA A 65 23.16 1.34 16.93
CA ALA A 65 24.47 0.68 16.87
C ALA A 65 24.53 -0.34 15.74
N ASP A 66 23.46 -1.13 15.55
CA ASP A 66 23.33 -2.08 14.43
C ASP A 66 23.28 -1.37 13.06
N ARG A 67 22.65 -0.19 12.99
CA ARG A 67 22.67 0.63 11.79
C ARG A 67 24.06 1.14 11.48
N LEU A 68 24.74 1.76 12.45
CA LEU A 68 26.12 2.26 12.32
C LEU A 68 27.11 1.16 11.96
N LYS A 69 26.98 -0.03 12.57
CA LYS A 69 27.79 -1.21 12.23
C LYS A 69 27.66 -1.61 10.76
N ARG A 70 26.47 -1.48 10.19
CA ARG A 70 26.20 -1.74 8.76
C ARG A 70 26.81 -0.68 7.86
N GLU A 71 26.94 0.54 8.33
CA GLU A 71 27.58 1.67 7.66
C GLU A 71 29.11 1.65 7.81
N GLY A 72 29.66 0.64 8.53
CA GLY A 72 31.09 0.45 8.72
C GLY A 72 31.63 1.04 10.01
N THR A 73 30.80 1.63 10.87
CA THR A 73 31.20 2.24 12.13
C THR A 73 30.76 1.37 13.30
N ILE A 74 31.69 0.80 14.05
CA ILE A 74 31.38 -0.02 15.23
C ILE A 74 31.33 0.88 16.46
N VAL A 75 30.17 1.04 17.05
CA VAL A 75 29.92 1.83 18.27
C VAL A 75 29.25 0.95 19.32
N ASP A 76 29.70 1.02 20.55
CA ASP A 76 29.03 0.36 21.70
C ASP A 76 27.66 1.06 21.93
N PRO A 77 26.54 0.31 22.01
CA PRO A 77 25.22 0.89 22.30
C PRO A 77 25.17 1.76 23.55
N LYS A 78 26.00 1.44 24.56
CA LYS A 78 26.07 2.22 25.83
C LYS A 78 26.70 3.61 25.65
N LYS A 79 27.55 3.78 24.65
CA LYS A 79 28.22 5.06 24.37
C LYS A 79 27.36 6.03 23.55
N ILE A 80 26.24 5.58 23.00
CA ILE A 80 25.34 6.43 22.23
C ILE A 80 24.55 7.31 23.20
N PRO A 81 24.61 8.65 23.11
CA PRO A 81 23.86 9.56 23.97
C PRO A 81 22.36 9.44 23.68
N ASN A 82 21.55 9.71 24.70
CA ASN A 82 20.09 9.70 24.53
C ASN A 82 19.60 10.78 23.58
N THR A 83 20.28 11.92 23.58
CA THR A 83 19.97 13.09 22.75
C THR A 83 20.05 12.81 21.25
N ASP A 84 20.84 11.79 20.85
CA ASP A 84 20.98 11.44 19.44
C ASP A 84 19.89 10.51 18.92
N ILE A 85 19.14 9.86 19.83
CA ILE A 85 18.14 8.86 19.47
C ILE A 85 16.89 9.54 18.92
N VAL A 86 16.42 9.05 17.78
CA VAL A 86 15.19 9.52 17.13
C VAL A 86 14.09 8.48 17.24
N PHE A 87 12.97 8.87 17.82
CA PHE A 87 11.75 8.06 17.97
C PHE A 87 10.74 8.46 16.91
N ARG A 88 10.23 7.50 16.13
CA ARG A 88 9.12 7.72 15.22
C ARG A 88 7.81 7.32 15.90
N ILE A 89 6.84 8.22 15.90
CA ILE A 89 5.52 8.00 16.51
C ILE A 89 4.45 8.23 15.45
N THR A 90 3.55 7.26 15.28
CA THR A 90 2.40 7.41 14.39
C THR A 90 1.43 8.42 14.99
N CYS A 91 1.17 9.52 14.27
CA CYS A 91 0.33 10.60 14.76
C CYS A 91 -0.50 11.20 13.62
N TRP A 92 -1.80 11.35 13.86
CA TRP A 92 -2.76 11.89 12.89
C TRP A 92 -3.20 13.33 13.19
N GLU A 93 -2.77 13.91 14.31
CA GLU A 93 -3.25 15.21 14.80
C GLU A 93 -3.05 16.36 13.80
N HIS A 94 -1.97 16.32 13.03
CA HIS A 94 -1.65 17.37 12.03
C HIS A 94 -2.30 17.14 10.67
N ILE A 95 -3.05 16.04 10.50
CA ILE A 95 -3.75 15.72 9.26
C ILE A 95 -5.15 16.34 9.31
N PRO A 96 -5.53 17.19 8.36
CA PRO A 96 -6.86 17.78 8.32
C PRO A 96 -7.96 16.71 8.22
N MET A 97 -9.11 17.00 8.82
CA MET A 97 -10.31 16.18 8.65
C MET A 97 -10.84 16.33 7.22
N ALA A 98 -11.24 15.23 6.61
CA ALA A 98 -11.91 15.28 5.31
C ALA A 98 -13.28 15.94 5.46
N ALA A 99 -13.61 16.88 4.60
CA ALA A 99 -14.98 17.36 4.47
C ALA A 99 -15.89 16.16 4.21
N LYS A 100 -17.04 16.08 4.90
CA LYS A 100 -18.02 14.98 4.73
C LYS A 100 -18.34 14.85 3.24
N LYS A 101 -17.98 13.73 2.62
CA LYS A 101 -18.51 13.40 1.30
C LYS A 101 -19.96 13.01 1.51
N VAL A 102 -20.86 13.81 0.98
CA VAL A 102 -22.27 13.47 0.90
C VAL A 102 -22.38 12.13 0.17
N THR A 103 -22.89 11.11 0.85
CA THR A 103 -23.10 9.81 0.22
C THR A 103 -24.14 9.93 -0.89
N LYS A 104 -24.11 9.01 -1.88
CA LYS A 104 -25.15 9.01 -2.94
C LYS A 104 -26.56 8.93 -2.37
N ALA A 105 -26.74 8.31 -1.20
CA ALA A 105 -28.01 8.23 -0.49
C ALA A 105 -28.42 9.59 0.09
N GLU A 106 -27.48 10.34 0.70
CA GLU A 106 -27.73 11.69 1.22
C GLU A 106 -27.97 12.70 0.09
N ALA A 107 -27.25 12.57 -1.05
CA ALA A 107 -27.48 13.39 -2.23
C ALA A 107 -28.86 13.11 -2.84
N LYS A 108 -29.32 11.85 -2.82
CA LYS A 108 -30.66 11.46 -3.27
C LYS A 108 -31.74 11.95 -2.30
N LYS A 109 -31.47 11.90 -0.98
CA LYS A 109 -32.39 12.41 0.06
C LYS A 109 -32.55 13.92 -0.04
N ARG A 110 -31.47 14.69 -0.19
CA ARG A 110 -31.52 16.14 -0.42
C ARG A 110 -32.28 16.52 -1.69
N LYS A 111 -32.02 15.79 -2.81
CA LYS A 111 -32.81 15.99 -4.05
C LYS A 111 -34.28 15.67 -3.88
N LEU A 112 -34.62 14.69 -3.05
CA LEU A 112 -36.01 14.33 -2.74
C LEU A 112 -36.63 15.39 -1.80
N GLU A 113 -35.89 15.90 -0.83
CA GLU A 113 -36.32 17.01 0.04
C GLU A 113 -36.53 18.30 -0.75
N ASP A 114 -35.60 18.66 -1.65
CA ASP A 114 -35.75 19.83 -2.57
C ASP A 114 -36.96 19.69 -3.52
N LEU A 115 -37.34 18.45 -3.89
CA LEU A 115 -38.53 18.18 -4.70
C LEU A 115 -39.82 18.18 -3.88
N LEU A 116 -39.78 17.85 -2.59
CA LEU A 116 -40.91 17.85 -1.67
C LEU A 116 -41.22 19.27 -1.14
N GLU A 117 -40.23 20.17 -1.12
CA GLU A 117 -40.46 21.60 -0.79
C GLU A 117 -41.19 22.36 -1.90
N LEU A 118 -41.32 21.76 -3.08
CA LEU A 118 -42.02 22.34 -4.23
C LEU A 118 -43.51 21.94 -4.35
N ASP A 119 -43.97 20.91 -3.60
CA ASP A 119 -45.36 20.47 -3.60
C ASP A 119 -45.88 20.36 -2.16
N ASP A 120 -46.79 21.27 -1.83
CA ASP A 120 -47.54 21.36 -0.58
C ASP A 120 -48.50 20.16 -0.41
N VAL A 121 -48.02 18.99 0.09
CA VAL A 121 -48.92 17.89 0.54
C VAL A 121 -48.27 17.02 1.63
N THR A 122 -48.85 17.14 2.83
CA THR A 122 -49.13 16.13 3.89
C THR A 122 -48.06 15.10 4.35
N GLU A 123 -47.89 15.14 5.66
CA GLU A 123 -47.14 14.26 6.56
C GLU A 123 -47.28 12.76 6.23
N ASP A 124 -46.14 12.10 6.07
CA ASP A 124 -46.02 10.63 5.97
C ASP A 124 -45.47 10.04 7.27
N PRO A 125 -46.16 9.06 7.90
CA PRO A 125 -45.81 8.54 9.23
C PRO A 125 -44.58 7.63 9.28
N LEU A 126 -43.78 7.50 8.21
CA LEU A 126 -42.60 6.65 8.11
C LEU A 126 -41.26 7.36 8.42
N ALA A 127 -41.29 8.62 8.86
CA ALA A 127 -40.09 9.41 9.13
C ALA A 127 -39.32 9.02 10.40
N ASP A 128 -39.90 8.20 11.27
CA ASP A 128 -39.36 7.91 12.61
C ASP A 128 -38.42 6.69 12.71
N LEU A 129 -38.01 6.07 11.60
CA LEU A 129 -37.16 4.87 11.64
C LEU A 129 -35.87 4.96 10.82
N VAL A 130 -35.41 6.14 10.49
CA VAL A 130 -34.06 6.27 9.88
C VAL A 130 -33.11 6.81 10.93
N GLU A 131 -32.47 5.91 11.68
CA GLU A 131 -31.27 6.25 12.44
C GLU A 131 -30.29 6.93 11.48
N GLU A 132 -29.98 8.21 11.71
CA GLU A 132 -28.94 8.93 10.96
C GLU A 132 -27.63 8.18 11.18
N PRO A 133 -26.96 7.71 10.12
CA PRO A 133 -25.64 7.12 10.28
C PRO A 133 -24.72 8.19 10.84
N VAL A 134 -24.30 8.05 12.10
CA VAL A 134 -23.29 8.88 12.74
C VAL A 134 -21.99 8.69 11.96
N LEU A 135 -21.74 9.55 10.96
CA LEU A 135 -20.52 9.56 10.19
C LEU A 135 -19.39 10.08 11.09
N SER A 136 -18.56 9.17 11.60
CA SER A 136 -17.35 9.55 12.31
C SER A 136 -16.47 10.40 11.40
N PRO A 137 -15.93 11.54 11.87
CA PRO A 137 -15.03 12.37 11.11
C PRO A 137 -13.79 11.54 10.74
N THR A 138 -13.50 11.43 9.45
CA THR A 138 -12.33 10.71 8.94
C THR A 138 -11.26 11.69 8.49
N HIS A 139 -10.00 11.37 8.80
CA HIS A 139 -8.88 12.15 8.30
C HIS A 139 -8.78 12.11 6.78
N MET A 140 -8.23 13.18 6.20
CA MET A 140 -7.91 13.23 4.78
C MET A 140 -6.98 12.07 4.40
N ARG A 141 -7.23 11.48 3.23
CA ARG A 141 -6.38 10.38 2.72
C ARG A 141 -4.97 10.89 2.40
N VAL A 142 -3.97 10.30 3.02
CA VAL A 142 -2.55 10.61 2.85
C VAL A 142 -1.81 9.49 2.13
N ASN A 143 -0.58 9.77 1.65
CA ASN A 143 0.22 8.85 0.85
C ASN A 143 0.78 7.67 1.64
N PHE A 144 0.99 7.84 2.94
CA PHE A 144 1.47 6.83 3.88
C PHE A 144 1.03 7.18 5.31
N PRO A 145 1.07 6.23 6.29
CA PRO A 145 0.72 6.50 7.67
C PRO A 145 1.53 7.68 8.22
N PRO A 146 0.86 8.74 8.70
CA PRO A 146 1.54 9.94 9.17
C PRO A 146 2.29 9.68 10.45
N PHE A 147 3.42 10.37 10.61
CA PHE A 147 4.27 10.21 11.79
C PHE A 147 4.95 11.52 12.18
N TRP A 148 5.33 11.57 13.43
CA TRP A 148 6.20 12.57 14.02
C TRP A 148 7.52 11.94 14.46
N HIS A 149 8.62 12.70 14.38
CA HIS A 149 9.90 12.33 14.96
C HIS A 149 10.13 13.14 16.23
N TYR A 150 10.57 12.43 17.27
CA TYR A 150 10.93 13.01 18.56
C TYR A 150 12.37 12.66 18.90
N ARG A 151 13.04 13.60 19.57
CA ARG A 151 14.29 13.35 20.29
C ARG A 151 14.07 13.65 21.77
N ILE A 152 15.01 13.26 22.60
CA ILE A 152 15.00 13.50 24.05
C ILE A 152 16.08 14.52 24.36
N ASP A 153 15.75 15.54 25.14
CA ASP A 153 16.70 16.48 25.72
C ASP A 153 17.49 15.87 26.89
N ASP A 154 18.54 16.53 27.34
CA ASP A 154 19.34 16.13 28.50
C ASP A 154 18.48 15.93 29.75
N ASN A 155 17.40 16.66 29.90
CA ASN A 155 16.39 16.53 30.95
C ASN A 155 15.41 15.35 30.75
N LYS A 156 15.61 14.53 29.71
CA LYS A 156 14.72 13.44 29.31
C LYS A 156 13.32 13.87 28.88
N VAL A 157 13.16 15.13 28.49
CA VAL A 157 11.91 15.65 27.94
C VAL A 157 11.89 15.40 26.44
N PRO A 158 10.86 14.73 25.89
CA PRO A 158 10.73 14.52 24.45
C PRO A 158 10.34 15.83 23.75
N PHE A 159 11.02 16.17 22.67
CA PHE A 159 10.70 17.32 21.83
C PHE A 159 10.59 16.92 20.35
N LEU A 160 9.74 17.64 19.63
CA LEU A 160 9.44 17.37 18.23
C LEU A 160 10.59 17.85 17.32
N VAL A 161 11.06 16.97 16.45
CA VAL A 161 12.14 17.26 15.48
C VAL A 161 11.75 17.01 14.03
N GLY A 162 10.61 16.37 13.77
CA GLY A 162 10.13 16.12 12.41
C GLY A 162 8.65 15.84 12.32
N LYS A 163 8.01 16.27 11.23
CA LYS A 163 6.61 15.99 10.87
C LYS A 163 6.54 15.47 9.44
N SER A 164 5.77 14.41 9.21
CA SER A 164 5.45 13.93 7.88
C SER A 164 4.31 14.73 7.25
N HIS A 165 4.20 14.73 5.91
CA HIS A 165 3.20 15.49 5.15
C HIS A 165 3.17 16.98 5.52
N TRP A 166 4.34 17.54 5.79
CA TRP A 166 4.51 18.90 6.27
C TRP A 166 5.51 19.66 5.41
N ARG A 167 5.14 20.84 4.95
CA ARG A 167 5.97 21.73 4.14
C ARG A 167 6.30 23.00 4.91
N GLY A 168 7.57 23.41 4.86
CA GLY A 168 8.06 24.58 5.59
C GLY A 168 8.74 24.22 6.91
N THR A 169 8.77 25.15 7.85
CA THR A 169 9.33 24.93 9.20
C THR A 169 8.36 24.15 10.08
N LEU A 170 8.87 23.49 11.14
CA LEU A 170 8.01 22.69 12.03
C LEU A 170 6.90 23.51 12.71
N ASP A 171 7.19 24.77 13.04
CA ASP A 171 6.30 25.66 13.78
C ASP A 171 5.44 26.54 12.86
N GLY A 172 5.97 26.97 11.70
CA GLY A 172 5.31 27.88 10.77
C GLY A 172 4.96 27.27 9.40
N GLY A 173 5.04 25.93 9.27
CA GLY A 173 4.72 25.25 8.03
C GLY A 173 3.24 24.87 7.93
N GLU A 174 2.90 24.19 6.85
CA GLU A 174 1.55 23.77 6.51
C GLU A 174 1.49 22.27 6.12
N PHE A 175 0.30 21.69 6.26
CA PHE A 175 0.04 20.34 5.76
C PHE A 175 0.11 20.32 4.23
N CYS A 176 0.90 19.41 3.68
CA CYS A 176 1.00 19.18 2.24
C CYS A 176 1.28 17.71 1.94
N LYS A 177 0.39 17.06 1.18
CA LYS A 177 0.54 15.64 0.82
C LYS A 177 1.27 15.41 -0.51
N ASP A 178 1.41 16.44 -1.36
CA ASP A 178 1.82 16.29 -2.76
C ASP A 178 3.20 16.91 -3.09
N HIS A 179 3.93 17.43 -2.08
CA HIS A 179 5.21 18.10 -2.30
C HIS A 179 6.42 17.16 -2.42
N GLY A 180 6.30 15.94 -1.94
CA GLY A 180 7.36 14.93 -2.00
C GLY A 180 7.26 14.05 -3.24
N LYS A 181 8.25 13.18 -3.40
CA LYS A 181 8.33 12.26 -4.54
C LYS A 181 8.95 10.92 -4.16
N MET A 182 8.59 9.89 -4.89
CA MET A 182 9.26 8.59 -4.83
C MET A 182 10.68 8.70 -5.40
N THR A 183 11.66 8.04 -4.77
CA THR A 183 13.03 7.96 -5.31
C THR A 183 13.05 7.17 -6.61
N ARG A 184 13.96 7.57 -7.52
CA ARG A 184 14.17 6.85 -8.80
C ARG A 184 14.56 5.39 -8.57
N THR A 185 15.33 5.13 -7.53
CA THR A 185 15.76 3.77 -7.16
C THR A 185 14.56 2.91 -6.77
N LEU A 186 13.63 3.41 -5.94
CA LEU A 186 12.41 2.69 -5.57
C LEU A 186 11.53 2.41 -6.79
N ALA A 187 11.35 3.40 -7.67
CA ALA A 187 10.60 3.22 -8.92
C ALA A 187 11.22 2.11 -9.80
N ASN A 188 12.54 2.10 -9.95
CA ASN A 188 13.25 1.05 -10.67
C ASN A 188 13.12 -0.33 -10.00
N MET A 189 13.08 -0.39 -8.67
CA MET A 189 12.81 -1.64 -7.94
C MET A 189 11.40 -2.16 -8.24
N PHE A 190 10.39 -1.29 -8.29
CA PHE A 190 9.02 -1.68 -8.66
C PHE A 190 8.94 -2.18 -10.10
N MET A 191 9.59 -1.52 -11.05
CA MET A 191 9.66 -2.00 -12.44
C MET A 191 10.24 -3.41 -12.51
N LYS A 192 11.39 -3.66 -11.86
CA LYS A 192 12.02 -4.98 -11.81
C LYS A 192 11.17 -6.03 -11.10
N LEU A 193 10.43 -5.65 -10.04
CA LEU A 193 9.49 -6.56 -9.38
C LEU A 193 8.39 -7.01 -10.34
N CYS A 194 7.75 -6.09 -11.05
CA CYS A 194 6.69 -6.37 -12.01
C CYS A 194 7.23 -7.24 -13.17
N GLU A 195 8.39 -6.91 -13.73
CA GLU A 195 9.04 -7.69 -14.80
C GLU A 195 9.30 -9.14 -14.36
N ARG A 196 9.96 -9.33 -13.22
CA ARG A 196 10.26 -10.67 -12.69
C ARG A 196 9.01 -11.45 -12.33
N TYR A 197 7.95 -10.76 -11.88
CA TYR A 197 6.69 -11.41 -11.59
C TYR A 197 6.00 -11.89 -12.87
N ALA A 198 6.02 -11.08 -13.91
CA ALA A 198 5.43 -11.37 -15.22
C ALA A 198 6.07 -12.58 -15.95
N THR A 199 7.35 -12.86 -15.67
CA THR A 199 8.08 -13.99 -16.26
C THR A 199 7.79 -15.34 -15.57
N ARG A 200 7.04 -15.38 -14.48
CA ARG A 200 6.68 -16.63 -13.81
C ARG A 200 5.84 -17.52 -14.71
N SER A 201 5.98 -18.83 -14.55
CA SER A 201 5.34 -19.85 -15.39
C SER A 201 3.82 -19.71 -15.51
N ASN A 202 3.16 -19.28 -14.42
CA ASN A 202 1.72 -19.08 -14.38
C ASN A 202 1.23 -17.78 -15.07
N TRP A 203 2.13 -16.88 -15.48
CA TRP A 203 1.76 -15.58 -16.08
C TRP A 203 2.32 -15.37 -17.48
N ARG A 204 3.50 -15.95 -17.79
CA ARG A 204 4.22 -15.70 -19.04
C ARG A 204 3.49 -16.13 -20.31
N GLY A 205 2.48 -17.01 -20.21
CA GLY A 205 1.74 -17.54 -21.35
C GLY A 205 0.57 -16.68 -21.84
N TYR A 206 0.23 -15.62 -21.11
CA TYR A 206 -0.89 -14.76 -21.48
C TYR A 206 -0.47 -13.70 -22.49
N THR A 207 -1.29 -13.48 -23.53
CA THR A 207 -1.05 -12.47 -24.59
C THR A 207 -1.10 -11.04 -24.04
N TYR A 208 -1.88 -10.82 -22.97
CA TYR A 208 -2.04 -9.54 -22.27
C TYR A 208 -1.10 -9.39 -21.05
N ASN A 209 0.02 -10.11 -21.03
CA ASN A 209 1.01 -10.05 -19.95
C ASN A 209 1.58 -8.63 -19.74
N GLU A 210 1.80 -7.89 -20.84
CA GLU A 210 2.27 -6.50 -20.80
C GLU A 210 1.25 -5.58 -20.11
N GLU A 211 -0.03 -5.77 -20.36
CA GLU A 211 -1.10 -5.01 -19.71
C GLU A 211 -1.15 -5.33 -18.21
N MET A 212 -1.06 -6.61 -17.82
CA MET A 212 -0.93 -7.03 -16.42
C MET A 212 0.24 -6.32 -15.75
N ARG A 213 1.39 -6.25 -16.40
CA ARG A 213 2.60 -5.59 -15.90
C ARG A 213 2.40 -4.09 -15.74
N GLY A 214 1.81 -3.44 -16.74
CA GLY A 214 1.50 -2.01 -16.72
C GLY A 214 0.54 -1.65 -15.57
N GLN A 215 -0.53 -2.42 -15.41
CA GLN A 215 -1.50 -2.22 -14.33
C GLN A 215 -0.89 -2.45 -12.95
N ALA A 216 -0.02 -3.46 -12.80
CA ALA A 216 0.68 -3.69 -11.53
C ALA A 216 1.63 -2.55 -11.19
N LEU A 217 2.35 -2.01 -12.18
CA LEU A 217 3.23 -0.87 -11.98
C LEU A 217 2.43 0.39 -11.56
N LEU A 218 1.29 0.64 -12.20
CA LEU A 218 0.37 1.71 -11.82
C LEU A 218 -0.13 1.53 -10.37
N GLN A 219 -0.52 0.31 -9.99
CA GLN A 219 -0.92 -0.02 -8.63
C GLN A 219 0.21 0.27 -7.63
N LEU A 220 1.44 -0.19 -7.92
CA LEU A 220 2.60 0.05 -7.06
C LEU A 220 2.95 1.54 -6.93
N SER A 221 2.77 2.33 -7.98
CA SER A 221 2.98 3.78 -7.91
C SER A 221 2.02 4.47 -6.93
N GLN A 222 0.80 3.95 -6.80
CA GLN A 222 -0.22 4.48 -5.89
C GLN A 222 -0.06 4.04 -4.44
N ILE A 223 0.35 2.77 -4.22
CA ILE A 223 0.44 2.21 -2.87
C ILE A 223 1.87 2.05 -2.36
N GLY A 224 2.87 2.38 -3.17
CA GLY A 224 4.27 2.10 -2.87
C GLY A 224 4.77 2.69 -1.56
N LEU A 225 4.27 3.86 -1.17
CA LEU A 225 4.60 4.50 0.10
C LEU A 225 3.65 4.13 1.25
N GLN A 226 2.54 3.43 0.97
CA GLN A 226 1.55 3.04 2.00
C GLN A 226 2.03 1.88 2.89
N PHE A 227 3.18 1.29 2.57
CA PHE A 227 3.76 0.26 3.42
C PHE A 227 4.00 0.80 4.84
N ASP A 228 3.50 0.07 5.85
CA ASP A 228 3.57 0.45 7.26
C ASP A 228 4.66 -0.38 7.96
N GLU A 229 5.77 0.25 8.25
CA GLU A 229 6.93 -0.36 8.90
C GLU A 229 6.66 -0.73 10.37
N SER A 230 5.62 -0.14 10.98
CA SER A 230 5.22 -0.50 12.35
C SER A 230 4.57 -1.87 12.43
N LYS A 231 3.95 -2.34 11.32
CA LYS A 231 3.23 -3.61 11.24
C LYS A 231 4.05 -4.75 10.65
N SER A 232 4.99 -4.43 9.76
CA SER A 232 5.78 -5.45 9.06
C SER A 232 7.15 -4.92 8.64
N GLN A 233 8.12 -5.82 8.58
CA GLN A 233 9.45 -5.54 8.03
C GLN A 233 9.68 -6.23 6.68
N ASN A 234 8.61 -6.77 6.05
CA ASN A 234 8.69 -7.48 4.78
C ASN A 234 7.94 -6.75 3.66
N PRO A 235 8.51 -5.66 3.10
CA PRO A 235 7.90 -4.93 1.98
C PRO A 235 7.80 -5.77 0.71
N PHE A 236 8.70 -6.73 0.51
CA PHE A 236 8.66 -7.60 -0.65
C PHE A 236 7.36 -8.42 -0.72
N ALA A 237 6.93 -9.01 0.41
CA ALA A 237 5.67 -9.74 0.48
C ALA A 237 4.46 -8.83 0.21
N TYR A 238 4.46 -7.61 0.78
CA TYR A 238 3.42 -6.61 0.57
C TYR A 238 3.26 -6.25 -0.92
N TYR A 239 4.36 -5.93 -1.60
CA TYR A 239 4.32 -5.57 -3.02
C TYR A 239 4.01 -6.76 -3.92
N THR A 240 4.51 -7.94 -3.58
CA THR A 240 4.20 -9.16 -4.35
C THR A 240 2.71 -9.48 -4.28
N ALA A 241 2.06 -9.32 -3.13
CA ALA A 241 0.61 -9.49 -2.99
C ALA A 241 -0.16 -8.46 -3.84
N ALA A 242 0.26 -7.20 -3.84
CA ALA A 242 -0.35 -6.17 -4.66
C ALA A 242 -0.23 -6.46 -6.17
N ILE A 243 0.93 -6.94 -6.62
CA ILE A 243 1.14 -7.35 -8.02
C ILE A 243 0.22 -8.54 -8.36
N THR A 244 0.15 -9.56 -7.48
CA THR A 244 -0.74 -10.71 -7.67
C THR A 244 -2.18 -10.27 -7.86
N ASN A 245 -2.68 -9.40 -6.99
CA ASN A 245 -4.05 -8.89 -7.06
C ASN A 245 -4.30 -8.13 -8.37
N SER A 246 -3.32 -7.33 -8.81
CA SER A 246 -3.38 -6.58 -10.07
C SER A 246 -3.45 -7.51 -11.29
N PHE A 247 -2.58 -8.53 -11.33
CA PHE A 247 -2.58 -9.54 -12.40
C PHE A 247 -3.89 -10.33 -12.44
N THR A 248 -4.37 -10.78 -11.27
CA THR A 248 -5.65 -11.50 -11.17
C THR A 248 -6.82 -10.63 -11.62
N ARG A 249 -6.80 -9.34 -11.32
CA ARG A 249 -7.82 -8.40 -11.78
C ARG A 249 -7.90 -8.33 -13.31
N ILE A 250 -6.76 -8.16 -13.99
CA ILE A 250 -6.71 -8.13 -15.46
C ILE A 250 -7.17 -9.47 -16.02
N LEU A 251 -6.65 -10.60 -15.47
CA LEU A 251 -7.09 -11.94 -15.88
C LEU A 251 -8.61 -12.10 -15.81
N ASN A 252 -9.25 -11.62 -14.74
CA ASN A 252 -10.70 -11.72 -14.57
C ASN A 252 -11.45 -10.84 -15.57
N ILE A 253 -10.92 -9.65 -15.89
CA ILE A 253 -11.48 -8.76 -16.92
C ILE A 253 -11.40 -9.45 -18.29
N GLU A 254 -10.24 -10.00 -18.66
CA GLU A 254 -10.06 -10.67 -19.94
C GLU A 254 -10.90 -11.94 -20.07
N LYS A 255 -11.04 -12.74 -19.00
CA LYS A 255 -11.98 -13.88 -19.01
C LYS A 255 -13.43 -13.42 -19.21
N LYS A 256 -13.84 -12.33 -18.58
CA LYS A 256 -15.18 -11.76 -18.79
C LYS A 256 -15.36 -11.30 -20.24
N ASN A 257 -14.37 -10.60 -20.81
CA ASN A 257 -14.39 -10.17 -22.20
C ASN A 257 -14.44 -11.36 -23.16
N GLN A 258 -13.69 -12.44 -22.88
CA GLN A 258 -13.75 -13.69 -23.66
C GLN A 258 -15.14 -14.30 -23.62
N ASN A 259 -15.76 -14.40 -22.45
CA ASN A 259 -17.12 -14.95 -22.33
C ASN A 259 -18.13 -14.12 -23.14
N ILE A 260 -18.06 -12.77 -23.06
CA ILE A 260 -18.93 -11.90 -23.86
C ILE A 260 -18.74 -12.13 -25.36
N ARG A 261 -17.47 -12.26 -25.82
CA ARG A 261 -17.20 -12.56 -27.23
C ARG A 261 -17.77 -13.91 -27.64
N ASP A 262 -17.62 -14.93 -26.79
CA ASP A 262 -18.15 -16.28 -27.05
C ASP A 262 -19.67 -16.28 -27.11
N ASP A 263 -20.35 -15.55 -26.20
CA ASP A 263 -21.82 -15.38 -26.21
C ASP A 263 -22.30 -14.74 -27.53
N ILE A 264 -21.59 -13.68 -28.01
CA ILE A 264 -21.91 -13.02 -29.28
C ILE A 264 -21.71 -13.97 -30.46
N LEU A 265 -20.64 -14.76 -30.48
CA LEU A 265 -20.40 -15.75 -31.54
C LEU A 265 -21.50 -16.80 -31.58
N GLU A 266 -21.89 -17.37 -30.46
CA GLU A 266 -22.98 -18.35 -30.36
C GLU A 266 -24.33 -17.75 -30.81
N MET A 267 -24.65 -16.51 -30.41
CA MET A 267 -25.86 -15.82 -30.84
C MET A 267 -25.94 -15.62 -32.36
N ASN A 268 -24.77 -15.51 -33.03
CA ASN A 268 -24.68 -15.38 -34.47
C ASN A 268 -24.49 -16.74 -35.21
N GLY A 269 -24.65 -17.87 -34.48
CA GLY A 269 -24.48 -19.21 -35.06
C GLY A 269 -23.03 -19.59 -35.39
N LEU A 270 -22.06 -18.87 -34.82
CA LEU A 270 -20.64 -19.11 -34.98
C LEU A 270 -20.08 -19.95 -33.82
N ASN A 271 -18.96 -20.64 -34.05
CA ASN A 271 -18.31 -21.40 -32.99
C ASN A 271 -17.62 -20.50 -31.95
N PRO A 272 -17.85 -20.72 -30.65
CA PRO A 272 -17.15 -20.01 -29.58
C PRO A 272 -15.69 -20.43 -29.50
N SER A 273 -14.92 -19.82 -28.60
CA SER A 273 -13.52 -20.13 -28.34
C SER A 273 -13.29 -21.60 -27.98
N TRP A 274 -12.11 -22.13 -28.33
CA TRP A 274 -11.71 -23.51 -28.00
C TRP A 274 -11.90 -23.87 -26.52
N THR A 275 -11.62 -22.94 -25.62
CA THR A 275 -11.77 -23.13 -24.17
C THR A 275 -13.22 -23.41 -23.80
N ARG A 276 -14.16 -22.69 -24.39
CA ARG A 276 -15.60 -22.87 -24.13
C ARG A 276 -16.14 -24.16 -24.74
N GLN A 277 -15.70 -24.51 -25.96
CA GLN A 277 -16.04 -25.76 -26.61
C GLN A 277 -15.61 -26.98 -25.78
N ASN A 278 -14.41 -26.95 -25.19
CA ASN A 278 -13.91 -28.03 -24.34
C ASN A 278 -14.62 -28.12 -22.99
N SER A 279 -14.95 -26.98 -22.36
CA SER A 279 -15.67 -26.99 -21.09
C SER A 279 -17.09 -27.58 -21.25
N GLY A 280 -17.76 -27.30 -22.38
CA GLY A 280 -19.05 -27.91 -22.73
C GLY A 280 -18.97 -29.42 -22.92
N LYS A 281 -17.92 -29.93 -23.55
CA LYS A 281 -17.71 -31.37 -23.74
C LYS A 281 -17.49 -32.13 -22.42
N HIS A 282 -16.74 -31.54 -21.48
CA HIS A 282 -16.57 -32.14 -20.14
C HIS A 282 -17.85 -32.13 -19.32
N SER A 283 -18.71 -31.12 -19.45
CA SER A 283 -20.01 -31.10 -18.79
C SER A 283 -20.96 -32.17 -19.33
N MET A 284 -20.99 -32.39 -20.65
CA MET A 284 -21.81 -33.46 -21.25
C MET A 284 -21.29 -34.86 -20.91
N ALA A 285 -19.99 -35.08 -20.87
CA ALA A 285 -19.39 -36.35 -20.48
C ALA A 285 -19.65 -36.71 -19.01
N ALA A 286 -19.76 -35.70 -18.15
CA ALA A 286 -20.10 -35.89 -16.74
C ALA A 286 -21.60 -36.22 -16.52
N MET A 287 -22.49 -35.85 -17.44
CA MET A 287 -23.91 -36.16 -17.38
C MET A 287 -24.26 -37.51 -18.02
N SER A 288 -23.40 -38.11 -18.84
CA SER A 288 -23.51 -39.47 -19.35
C SER A 288 -22.78 -40.45 -18.43
N GLY A 289 -23.29 -40.61 -17.21
CA GLY A 289 -22.87 -41.69 -16.33
C GLY A 289 -23.21 -43.06 -17.00
N PRO A 290 -22.50 -44.15 -16.66
CA PRO A 290 -22.72 -45.45 -17.30
C PRO A 290 -24.16 -45.89 -17.03
N VAL A 291 -24.89 -46.10 -18.14
CA VAL A 291 -26.18 -46.84 -18.10
C VAL A 291 -25.83 -48.23 -17.64
N VAL A 292 -26.16 -48.56 -16.40
CA VAL A 292 -26.14 -49.94 -15.91
C VAL A 292 -27.28 -50.63 -16.63
N SER A 293 -26.95 -51.38 -17.65
CA SER A 293 -27.86 -52.36 -18.24
C SER A 293 -28.02 -53.48 -17.25
N SER A 294 -29.12 -53.41 -16.53
CA SER A 294 -29.69 -54.59 -15.89
C SER A 294 -30.32 -55.45 -16.97
N LEU A 295 -29.65 -56.51 -17.39
CA LEU A 295 -30.23 -57.64 -18.08
C LEU A 295 -30.01 -58.86 -17.19
N ASP A 296 -31.11 -59.33 -16.69
CA ASP A 296 -31.68 -60.67 -16.59
C ASP A 296 -30.69 -61.85 -16.39
N GLU A 297 -30.78 -62.53 -15.28
CA GLU A 297 -31.48 -63.79 -15.04
C GLU A 297 -31.44 -64.20 -13.57
#